data_da6c8ebbf64d0da2641605fab960fc4e
#
_entry.id   da6c8ebbf64d0da2641605fab960fc4e
#
_cell.length_a   1.000
_cell.length_b   1.000
_cell.length_c   1.000
_cell.angle_alpha   90.00
_cell.angle_beta   90.00
_cell.angle_gamma   90.00
#
_symmetry.space_group_name_H-M   'P 1'
#
loop_
_entity.id
_entity.type
_entity.pdbx_description
1 polymer ?
#
loop_
_entity_poly.entity_id
_entity_poly.type
_entity_poly.pdbx_seq_one_letter_code
_entity_poly.pdbx_strand_id
1 'polypeptide(L)'
;MTERRETGRSRQEKPGSRPQKTRTGAVKNSPDTARKKPGHSPKTLAEPDWSEGERIAKYLARAGVASRREVERMIEAGEVIVNGVKLTSPAFKVTGRETIKVGRKTISAPEPTRLWRYHKPSGLISTNSDPEGRRTIFDEFPKSLPRVVTVGRLDLTTEGLLLLTNDGELARALELPKNALERTLPPESRWTGWTTPPSRRFSTARMAQIPG
;
A
#
# COMPACT_ATOMS: atom_id res chain seq x y z
N MET A 1 -10.22 31.02 56.38
CA MET A 1 -8.94 30.95 57.11
C MET A 1 -7.86 30.78 56.06
N THR A 2 -7.34 31.90 55.57
CA THR A 2 -6.10 32.58 56.05
C THR A 2 -4.89 31.71 55.71
N GLU A 3 -3.86 32.11 54.98
CA GLU A 3 -3.16 33.36 54.70
C GLU A 3 -2.01 32.99 53.74
N ARG A 4 -1.80 33.60 52.61
CA ARG A 4 -0.94 34.74 52.25
C ARG A 4 0.49 34.74 52.83
N ARG A 5 1.44 34.88 51.92
CA ARG A 5 2.54 35.89 51.82
C ARG A 5 3.64 35.34 50.89
N GLU A 6 3.92 35.96 49.81
CA GLU A 6 4.68 37.17 49.42
C GLU A 6 6.10 37.22 50.00
N THR A 7 6.99 37.48 49.13
CA THR A 7 7.95 38.56 48.77
C THR A 7 9.34 37.98 48.58
N GLY A 8 10.20 38.43 47.76
CA GLY A 8 10.49 39.63 47.04
C GLY A 8 11.86 39.52 46.38
N ARG A 9 12.01 40.13 45.28
CA ARG A 9 12.88 41.21 44.80
C ARG A 9 14.33 41.29 45.28
N SER A 10 15.24 41.34 44.29
CA SER A 10 16.20 42.44 44.00
C SER A 10 17.27 41.95 43.03
N ARG A 11 17.42 42.42 41.85
CA ARG A 11 17.92 43.68 41.26
C ARG A 11 19.35 44.03 41.71
N GLN A 12 20.26 44.11 40.70
CA GLN A 12 21.29 45.12 40.43
C GLN A 12 22.38 44.49 39.58
N GLU A 13 22.63 44.90 38.42
CA GLU A 13 23.25 46.06 37.78
C GLU A 13 24.72 45.85 37.41
N LYS A 14 24.95 46.22 36.15
CA LYS A 14 26.20 46.40 35.40
C LYS A 14 27.11 47.46 36.10
N PRO A 15 28.33 47.80 35.66
CA PRO A 15 28.84 47.86 34.28
C PRO A 15 30.36 47.65 34.10
N GLY A 16 30.77 47.65 32.81
CA GLY A 16 31.90 48.48 32.36
C GLY A 16 33.23 47.79 32.13
N SER A 17 33.71 47.78 31.01
CA SER A 17 34.69 48.63 30.32
C SER A 17 35.64 47.86 29.41
N ARG A 18 35.67 48.35 28.20
CA ARG A 18 36.72 48.13 27.19
C ARG A 18 37.99 48.91 27.58
N PRO A 19 39.20 48.51 27.20
CA PRO A 19 39.83 49.17 26.05
C PRO A 19 40.74 48.28 25.15
N GLN A 20 40.84 48.63 24.00
CA GLN A 20 41.65 48.84 22.83
C GLN A 20 43.15 48.41 22.84
N LYS A 21 43.49 47.87 21.60
CA LYS A 21 44.71 48.03 20.79
C LYS A 21 46.00 47.35 21.26
N THR A 22 46.61 46.56 20.36
CA THR A 22 47.62 46.90 19.34
C THR A 22 48.08 45.63 18.62
N ARG A 23 48.04 45.60 17.32
CA ARG A 23 49.08 45.57 16.26
C ARG A 23 50.17 44.51 16.32
N THR A 24 50.24 43.85 15.14
CA THR A 24 51.37 43.37 14.36
C THR A 24 51.87 41.94 14.59
N GLY A 25 51.93 41.24 13.45
CA GLY A 25 52.71 40.01 13.32
C GLY A 25 52.18 39.16 12.13
N ALA A 26 52.62 39.54 10.94
CA ALA A 26 52.45 38.69 9.75
C ALA A 26 53.38 37.48 9.84
N VAL A 27 52.87 36.28 9.70
CA VAL A 27 53.67 35.11 9.28
C VAL A 27 52.85 34.30 8.26
N LYS A 28 53.55 34.00 7.21
CA LYS A 28 53.18 33.38 5.94
C LYS A 28 52.70 31.92 6.06
N ASN A 29 51.73 31.64 5.20
CA ASN A 29 51.60 30.45 4.35
C ASN A 29 51.94 29.06 4.85
N SER A 30 50.91 28.20 4.89
CA SER A 30 50.97 26.96 4.10
C SER A 30 49.54 26.43 3.89
N PRO A 31 49.16 25.91 2.72
CA PRO A 31 47.84 25.46 2.46
C PRO A 31 47.68 24.06 3.03
N ASP A 32 46.87 23.98 4.07
CA ASP A 32 46.38 22.70 4.58
C ASP A 32 45.38 22.13 3.59
N THR A 33 45.77 21.08 2.92
CA THR A 33 44.97 20.30 2.01
C THR A 33 43.88 19.61 2.80
N ALA A 34 42.78 20.32 3.04
CA ALA A 34 41.55 19.72 3.53
C ALA A 34 41.05 18.70 2.51
N ARG A 35 41.36 17.45 2.77
CA ARG A 35 40.86 16.24 2.10
C ARG A 35 39.35 16.25 2.15
N LYS A 36 38.70 16.83 1.11
CA LYS A 36 37.27 16.71 0.87
C LYS A 36 36.93 15.23 0.84
N LYS A 37 36.23 14.75 1.87
CA LYS A 37 35.53 13.49 1.83
C LYS A 37 34.54 13.58 0.67
N PRO A 38 34.48 12.59 -0.24
CA PRO A 38 33.48 12.60 -1.31
C PRO A 38 32.13 12.58 -0.64
N GLY A 39 31.39 13.67 -0.77
CA GLY A 39 30.02 13.77 -0.37
C GLY A 39 29.23 12.71 -1.15
N HIS A 40 28.70 11.72 -0.44
CA HIS A 40 27.76 10.78 -0.98
C HIS A 40 26.46 11.55 -1.21
N SER A 41 26.37 12.26 -2.33
CA SER A 41 25.10 12.78 -2.80
C SER A 41 24.18 11.57 -3.03
N PRO A 42 22.95 11.54 -2.51
CA PRO A 42 22.04 10.48 -2.84
C PRO A 42 21.89 10.47 -4.36
N LYS A 43 22.16 9.33 -5.01
CA LYS A 43 21.90 9.15 -6.43
C LYS A 43 20.40 9.37 -6.63
N THR A 44 20.04 10.54 -7.10
CA THR A 44 18.70 10.81 -7.61
C THR A 44 18.60 9.97 -8.87
N LEU A 45 17.65 9.03 -8.89
CA LEU A 45 17.31 8.32 -10.12
C LEU A 45 16.94 9.38 -11.15
N ALA A 46 17.57 9.34 -12.34
CA ALA A 46 17.09 10.08 -13.49
C ALA A 46 15.60 9.81 -13.63
N GLU A 47 14.80 10.84 -13.88
CA GLU A 47 13.37 10.66 -14.07
C GLU A 47 13.16 9.61 -15.18
N PRO A 48 12.46 8.49 -14.89
CA PRO A 48 12.31 7.44 -15.89
C PRO A 48 11.43 7.95 -17.02
N ASP A 49 11.71 7.48 -18.23
CA ASP A 49 10.79 7.65 -19.35
C ASP A 49 9.46 6.96 -19.01
N TRP A 50 8.45 7.77 -18.74
CA TRP A 50 7.13 7.33 -18.27
C TRP A 50 6.26 6.75 -19.41
N SER A 51 6.78 6.63 -20.62
CA SER A 51 6.04 6.13 -21.79
C SER A 51 5.70 4.65 -21.67
N GLU A 52 6.56 3.85 -21.03
CA GLU A 52 6.40 2.40 -20.89
C GLU A 52 6.32 1.96 -19.41
N GLY A 53 5.61 0.85 -19.17
CA GLY A 53 5.49 0.23 -17.86
C GLY A 53 4.18 0.53 -17.10
N GLU A 54 3.98 -0.16 -16.01
CA GLU A 54 2.83 0.04 -15.13
C GLU A 54 3.23 0.75 -13.83
N ARG A 55 2.30 1.48 -13.20
CA ARG A 55 2.55 2.13 -11.91
C ARG A 55 2.97 1.11 -10.87
N ILE A 56 4.03 1.43 -10.11
CA ILE A 56 4.59 0.52 -9.10
C ILE A 56 3.55 0.06 -8.08
N ALA A 57 2.61 0.93 -7.68
CA ALA A 57 1.54 0.55 -6.77
C ALA A 57 0.61 -0.52 -7.35
N LYS A 58 0.36 -0.47 -8.68
CA LYS A 58 -0.40 -1.51 -9.38
C LYS A 58 0.39 -2.81 -9.46
N TYR A 59 1.66 -2.74 -9.85
CA TYR A 59 2.56 -3.90 -9.93
C TYR A 59 2.66 -4.64 -8.60
N LEU A 60 2.96 -3.93 -7.50
CA LEU A 60 3.08 -4.52 -6.17
C LEU A 60 1.75 -5.07 -5.64
N ALA A 61 0.62 -4.46 -5.99
CA ALA A 61 -0.69 -5.00 -5.64
C ALA A 61 -0.98 -6.32 -6.37
N ARG A 62 -0.60 -6.45 -7.65
CA ARG A 62 -0.67 -7.71 -8.41
C ARG A 62 0.31 -8.76 -7.90
N ALA A 63 1.49 -8.34 -7.45
CA ALA A 63 2.46 -9.22 -6.80
C ALA A 63 2.02 -9.67 -5.39
N GLY A 64 0.82 -9.28 -4.93
CA GLY A 64 0.25 -9.74 -3.68
C GLY A 64 0.78 -9.05 -2.42
N VAL A 65 1.54 -7.95 -2.54
CA VAL A 65 2.15 -7.26 -1.39
C VAL A 65 1.07 -6.63 -0.51
N ALA A 66 0.27 -5.71 -1.07
CA ALA A 66 -0.78 -4.99 -0.36
C ALA A 66 -1.81 -4.37 -1.34
N SER A 67 -2.79 -3.60 -0.85
CA SER A 67 -3.65 -2.81 -1.72
C SER A 67 -2.86 -1.66 -2.36
N ARG A 68 -3.33 -1.12 -3.50
CA ARG A 68 -2.67 0.03 -4.15
C ARG A 68 -2.45 1.20 -3.19
N ARG A 69 -3.49 1.57 -2.42
CA ARG A 69 -3.41 2.63 -1.42
C ARG A 69 -2.43 2.33 -0.29
N GLU A 70 -2.32 1.09 0.11
CA GLU A 70 -1.36 0.67 1.13
C GLU A 70 0.07 0.73 0.61
N VAL A 71 0.29 0.28 -0.64
CA VAL A 71 1.59 0.40 -1.31
C VAL A 71 2.00 1.87 -1.44
N GLU A 72 1.08 2.78 -1.77
CA GLU A 72 1.35 4.22 -1.81
C GLU A 72 1.83 4.73 -0.44
N ARG A 73 1.16 4.33 0.65
CA ARG A 73 1.61 4.66 2.02
C ARG A 73 2.99 4.07 2.34
N MET A 74 3.27 2.83 1.93
CA MET A 74 4.60 2.22 2.10
C MET A 74 5.69 2.98 1.33
N ILE A 75 5.37 3.52 0.15
CA ILE A 75 6.29 4.35 -0.62
C ILE A 75 6.57 5.66 0.12
N GLU A 76 5.53 6.33 0.60
CA GLU A 76 5.66 7.57 1.39
C GLU A 76 6.46 7.34 2.68
N ALA A 77 6.26 6.20 3.34
CA ALA A 77 7.06 5.77 4.48
C ALA A 77 8.50 5.37 4.10
N GLY A 78 8.78 5.24 2.78
CA GLY A 78 10.08 4.89 2.23
C GLY A 78 10.50 3.46 2.49
N GLU A 79 9.56 2.55 2.56
CA GLU A 79 9.79 1.12 2.72
C GLU A 79 10.06 0.42 1.40
N VAL A 80 9.79 1.08 0.26
CA VAL A 80 9.95 0.53 -1.09
C VAL A 80 11.28 0.97 -1.68
N ILE A 81 12.06 0.00 -2.13
CA ILE A 81 13.37 0.18 -2.74
C ILE A 81 13.34 -0.43 -4.14
N VAL A 82 13.75 0.34 -5.14
CA VAL A 82 13.84 -0.10 -6.54
C VAL A 82 15.29 0.01 -6.99
N ASN A 83 15.87 -1.08 -7.46
CA ASN A 83 17.28 -1.15 -7.90
C ASN A 83 18.27 -0.59 -6.87
N GLY A 84 17.99 -0.77 -5.56
CA GLY A 84 18.83 -0.28 -4.48
C GLY A 84 18.58 1.17 -4.07
N VAL A 85 17.66 1.88 -4.73
CA VAL A 85 17.30 3.28 -4.42
C VAL A 85 15.94 3.33 -3.75
N LYS A 86 15.85 4.06 -2.65
CA LYS A 86 14.61 4.29 -1.92
C LYS A 86 13.65 5.12 -2.76
N LEU A 87 12.45 4.62 -2.94
CA LEU A 87 11.43 5.31 -3.70
C LEU A 87 10.68 6.32 -2.82
N THR A 88 10.47 7.52 -3.34
CA THR A 88 9.77 8.61 -2.63
C THR A 88 8.48 9.04 -3.32
N SER A 89 8.25 8.60 -4.56
CA SER A 89 7.07 8.98 -5.35
C SER A 89 6.29 7.76 -5.82
N PRO A 90 4.97 7.70 -5.59
CA PRO A 90 4.11 6.62 -6.07
C PRO A 90 3.87 6.68 -7.59
N ALA A 91 4.27 7.78 -8.24
CA ALA A 91 4.11 7.94 -9.70
C ALA A 91 5.08 7.07 -10.51
N PHE A 92 6.08 6.47 -9.87
CA PHE A 92 7.07 5.62 -10.51
C PHE A 92 6.44 4.46 -11.29
N LYS A 93 6.92 4.22 -12.50
CA LYS A 93 6.52 3.09 -13.33
C LYS A 93 7.62 2.01 -13.38
N VAL A 94 7.19 0.78 -13.47
CA VAL A 94 8.07 -0.40 -13.56
C VAL A 94 7.73 -1.22 -14.79
N THR A 95 8.77 -1.78 -15.41
CA THR A 95 8.65 -2.64 -16.60
C THR A 95 8.71 -4.14 -16.24
N GLY A 96 8.94 -4.44 -14.95
CA GLY A 96 9.12 -5.81 -14.45
C GLY A 96 10.55 -6.33 -14.52
N ARG A 97 11.49 -5.51 -14.98
CA ARG A 97 12.94 -5.84 -15.02
C ARG A 97 13.68 -5.38 -13.78
N GLU A 98 13.04 -4.52 -13.00
CA GLU A 98 13.61 -3.90 -11.82
C GLU A 98 13.61 -4.87 -10.64
N THR A 99 14.67 -4.80 -9.82
CA THR A 99 14.69 -5.48 -8.52
C THR A 99 13.98 -4.62 -7.49
N ILE A 100 12.80 -5.08 -7.04
CA ILE A 100 11.98 -4.36 -6.08
C ILE A 100 12.05 -5.04 -4.72
N LYS A 101 12.27 -4.25 -3.67
CA LYS A 101 12.23 -4.71 -2.28
C LYS A 101 11.21 -3.89 -1.50
N VAL A 102 10.48 -4.56 -0.62
CA VAL A 102 9.58 -3.94 0.35
C VAL A 102 10.01 -4.38 1.73
N GLY A 103 10.49 -3.43 2.52
CA GLY A 103 11.18 -3.74 3.77
C GLY A 103 12.41 -4.63 3.52
N ARG A 104 12.41 -5.84 4.09
CA ARG A 104 13.50 -6.82 3.91
C ARG A 104 13.25 -7.84 2.82
N LYS A 105 12.05 -7.86 2.23
CA LYS A 105 11.62 -8.89 1.26
C LYS A 105 11.82 -8.41 -0.17
N THR A 106 12.50 -9.20 -1.00
CA THR A 106 12.52 -9.01 -2.45
C THR A 106 11.21 -9.53 -3.02
N ILE A 107 10.58 -8.74 -3.89
CA ILE A 107 9.30 -9.05 -4.49
C ILE A 107 9.52 -9.75 -5.83
N SER A 108 8.88 -10.90 -5.97
CA SER A 108 8.84 -11.66 -7.22
C SER A 108 7.87 -11.02 -8.22
N ALA A 109 8.01 -11.35 -9.49
CA ALA A 109 7.06 -10.95 -10.52
C ALA A 109 5.62 -11.39 -10.14
N PRO A 110 4.60 -10.60 -10.54
CA PRO A 110 3.22 -10.98 -10.34
C PRO A 110 2.91 -12.34 -10.96
N GLU A 111 2.07 -13.12 -10.27
CA GLU A 111 1.57 -14.39 -10.84
C GLU A 111 0.70 -14.12 -12.08
N PRO A 112 0.58 -15.11 -12.99
CA PRO A 112 -0.36 -15.05 -14.09
C PRO A 112 -1.78 -14.73 -13.60
N THR A 113 -2.56 -14.07 -14.45
CA THR A 113 -3.95 -13.75 -14.15
C THR A 113 -4.75 -15.02 -13.92
N ARG A 114 -5.46 -15.08 -12.81
CA ARG A 114 -6.33 -16.19 -12.42
C ARG A 114 -7.72 -15.68 -12.06
N LEU A 115 -8.71 -16.53 -12.29
CA LEU A 115 -10.11 -16.27 -11.94
C LEU A 115 -10.63 -17.43 -11.09
N TRP A 116 -11.35 -17.10 -10.00
CA TRP A 116 -12.01 -18.06 -9.13
C TRP A 116 -13.50 -17.79 -9.05
N ARG A 117 -14.25 -18.85 -8.97
CA ARG A 117 -15.68 -18.83 -8.63
C ARG A 117 -15.82 -19.02 -7.13
N TYR A 118 -16.48 -18.11 -6.49
CA TYR A 118 -16.77 -18.17 -5.07
C TYR A 118 -18.27 -18.14 -4.85
N HIS A 119 -18.78 -19.07 -4.08
CA HIS A 119 -20.16 -19.02 -3.60
C HIS A 119 -20.17 -18.21 -2.31
N LYS A 120 -20.58 -16.96 -2.41
CA LYS A 120 -20.68 -16.08 -1.24
C LYS A 120 -21.89 -16.50 -0.42
N PRO A 121 -21.75 -16.84 0.86
CA PRO A 121 -22.88 -17.04 1.74
C PRO A 121 -23.51 -15.72 2.17
N SER A 122 -24.75 -15.76 2.63
CA SER A 122 -25.38 -14.64 3.32
C SER A 122 -24.63 -14.31 4.62
N GLY A 123 -24.66 -13.06 5.07
CA GLY A 123 -24.06 -12.61 6.32
C GLY A 123 -22.58 -12.18 6.24
N LEU A 124 -21.98 -12.17 5.07
CA LEU A 124 -20.63 -11.65 4.84
C LEU A 124 -20.65 -10.40 3.95
N ILE A 125 -19.72 -9.48 4.18
CA ILE A 125 -19.59 -8.26 3.38
C ILE A 125 -18.53 -8.44 2.31
N SER A 126 -18.79 -7.94 1.09
CA SER A 126 -17.87 -7.99 -0.05
C SER A 126 -16.88 -6.82 -0.02
N THR A 127 -16.15 -6.64 1.09
CA THR A 127 -15.13 -5.59 1.26
C THR A 127 -13.89 -6.13 1.96
N ASN A 128 -12.71 -5.54 1.69
CA ASN A 128 -11.47 -5.92 2.34
C ASN A 128 -11.36 -5.43 3.80
N SER A 129 -12.12 -4.41 4.15
CA SER A 129 -12.16 -3.86 5.50
C SER A 129 -13.51 -3.21 5.75
N ASP A 130 -14.04 -3.46 6.91
CA ASP A 130 -15.29 -2.86 7.36
C ASP A 130 -15.04 -2.01 8.62
N PRO A 131 -15.42 -0.72 8.61
CA PRO A 131 -15.25 0.14 9.79
C PRO A 131 -16.04 -0.31 11.01
N GLU A 132 -17.15 -1.03 10.80
CA GLU A 132 -18.02 -1.55 11.87
C GLU A 132 -17.55 -2.92 12.39
N GLY A 133 -16.46 -3.47 11.85
CA GLY A 133 -15.89 -4.74 12.28
C GLY A 133 -16.74 -5.98 11.95
N ARG A 134 -17.69 -5.86 11.00
CA ARG A 134 -18.48 -7.01 10.53
C ARG A 134 -17.60 -7.98 9.73
N ARG A 135 -17.96 -9.25 9.76
CA ARG A 135 -17.22 -10.28 9.02
C ARG A 135 -17.28 -10.03 7.52
N THR A 136 -16.13 -10.18 6.88
CA THR A 136 -15.97 -10.02 5.44
C THR A 136 -15.78 -11.38 4.77
N ILE A 137 -15.95 -11.44 3.45
CA ILE A 137 -15.65 -12.66 2.68
C ILE A 137 -14.16 -13.04 2.79
N PHE A 138 -13.27 -12.06 3.00
CA PHE A 138 -11.82 -12.28 3.07
C PHE A 138 -11.40 -12.99 4.36
N ASP A 139 -12.20 -12.90 5.41
CA ASP A 139 -11.98 -13.60 6.69
C ASP A 139 -12.21 -15.11 6.55
N GLU A 140 -12.99 -15.54 5.54
CA GLU A 140 -13.31 -16.94 5.26
C GLU A 140 -12.32 -17.60 4.30
N PHE A 141 -11.46 -16.84 3.65
CA PHE A 141 -10.58 -17.39 2.63
C PHE A 141 -9.42 -18.19 3.22
N PRO A 142 -9.05 -19.30 2.59
CA PRO A 142 -7.90 -20.07 3.02
C PRO A 142 -6.62 -19.23 2.86
N LYS A 143 -5.69 -19.39 3.81
CA LYS A 143 -4.39 -18.69 3.78
C LYS A 143 -3.53 -19.00 2.55
N SER A 144 -3.81 -20.11 1.87
CA SER A 144 -3.14 -20.51 0.63
C SER A 144 -3.63 -19.72 -0.60
N LEU A 145 -4.76 -19.01 -0.48
CA LEU A 145 -5.24 -18.18 -1.57
C LEU A 145 -4.34 -16.95 -1.72
N PRO A 146 -3.85 -16.64 -2.93
CA PRO A 146 -3.14 -15.40 -3.15
C PRO A 146 -4.08 -14.21 -2.90
N ARG A 147 -3.52 -13.03 -2.80
CA ARG A 147 -4.34 -11.83 -2.68
C ARG A 147 -5.24 -11.67 -3.88
N VAL A 148 -6.54 -11.58 -3.65
CA VAL A 148 -7.58 -11.43 -4.68
C VAL A 148 -8.40 -10.16 -4.47
N VAL A 149 -9.07 -9.75 -5.53
CA VAL A 149 -10.12 -8.72 -5.55
C VAL A 149 -11.42 -9.32 -6.07
N THR A 150 -12.55 -8.78 -5.64
CA THR A 150 -13.87 -9.18 -6.14
C THR A 150 -14.16 -8.55 -7.50
N VAL A 151 -14.89 -9.23 -8.33
CA VAL A 151 -15.53 -8.69 -9.53
C VAL A 151 -16.96 -8.29 -9.16
N GLY A 152 -17.17 -7.02 -8.89
CA GLY A 152 -18.40 -6.51 -8.31
C GLY A 152 -18.56 -6.84 -6.83
N ARG A 153 -19.75 -6.67 -6.32
CA ARG A 153 -20.09 -6.91 -4.92
C ARG A 153 -21.49 -7.53 -4.82
N LEU A 154 -21.66 -8.35 -3.82
CA LEU A 154 -22.97 -8.80 -3.36
C LEU A 154 -23.21 -8.22 -1.97
N ASP A 155 -24.45 -7.85 -1.69
CA ASP A 155 -24.85 -7.27 -0.42
C ASP A 155 -24.71 -8.28 0.74
N LEU A 156 -24.77 -7.78 1.97
CA LEU A 156 -24.63 -8.57 3.20
C LEU A 156 -25.56 -9.80 3.20
N THR A 157 -26.83 -9.58 2.88
CA THR A 157 -27.88 -10.61 2.91
C THR A 157 -27.96 -11.43 1.63
N THR A 158 -27.27 -11.02 0.57
CA THR A 158 -27.29 -11.71 -0.72
C THR A 158 -26.34 -12.89 -0.71
N GLU A 159 -26.82 -14.02 -1.21
CA GLU A 159 -26.06 -15.25 -1.43
C GLU A 159 -25.91 -15.52 -2.92
N GLY A 160 -24.79 -16.12 -3.36
CA GLY A 160 -24.63 -16.56 -4.74
C GLY A 160 -23.23 -16.44 -5.30
N LEU A 161 -23.14 -16.48 -6.63
CA LEU A 161 -21.87 -16.45 -7.36
C LEU A 161 -21.21 -15.07 -7.26
N LEU A 162 -19.98 -15.06 -6.75
CA LEU A 162 -19.08 -13.91 -6.79
C LEU A 162 -17.77 -14.34 -7.43
N LEU A 163 -17.32 -13.61 -8.43
CA LEU A 163 -16.03 -13.86 -9.07
C LEU A 163 -14.90 -13.13 -8.31
N LEU A 164 -13.77 -13.80 -8.21
CA LEU A 164 -12.54 -13.26 -7.59
C LEU A 164 -11.39 -13.39 -8.57
N THR A 165 -10.48 -12.43 -8.56
CA THR A 165 -9.28 -12.47 -9.39
C THR A 165 -8.08 -11.85 -8.68
N ASN A 166 -6.87 -12.27 -9.03
CA ASN A 166 -5.63 -11.60 -8.63
C ASN A 166 -5.28 -10.41 -9.52
N ASP A 167 -6.07 -10.15 -10.57
CA ASP A 167 -5.86 -9.07 -11.54
C ASP A 167 -6.98 -8.04 -11.49
N GLY A 168 -6.68 -6.85 -10.95
CA GLY A 168 -7.66 -5.76 -10.86
C GLY A 168 -8.04 -5.15 -12.21
N GLU A 169 -7.31 -5.40 -13.30
CA GLU A 169 -7.71 -4.96 -14.64
C GLU A 169 -8.76 -5.88 -15.21
N LEU A 170 -8.59 -7.18 -15.03
CA LEU A 170 -9.65 -8.14 -15.38
C LEU A 170 -10.93 -7.85 -14.60
N ALA A 171 -10.83 -7.63 -13.28
CA ALA A 171 -11.98 -7.23 -12.46
C ALA A 171 -12.68 -6.02 -13.06
N ARG A 172 -11.93 -4.96 -13.33
CA ARG A 172 -12.45 -3.73 -13.93
C ARG A 172 -13.07 -3.96 -15.31
N ALA A 173 -12.44 -4.78 -16.16
CA ALA A 173 -12.97 -5.09 -17.48
C ALA A 173 -14.34 -5.79 -17.40
N LEU A 174 -14.51 -6.66 -16.40
CA LEU A 174 -15.78 -7.35 -16.17
C LEU A 174 -16.86 -6.47 -15.50
N GLU A 175 -16.46 -5.45 -14.76
CA GLU A 175 -17.37 -4.55 -14.05
C GLU A 175 -17.88 -3.39 -14.91
N LEU A 176 -17.06 -2.88 -15.84
CA LEU A 176 -17.37 -1.66 -16.56
C LEU A 176 -18.56 -1.82 -17.49
N PRO A 177 -19.60 -0.96 -17.36
CA PRO A 177 -20.77 -1.00 -18.21
C PRO A 177 -20.46 -0.81 -19.70
N LYS A 178 -19.39 -0.03 -20.01
CA LYS A 178 -18.97 0.21 -21.39
C LYS A 178 -18.58 -1.05 -22.18
N ASN A 179 -18.24 -2.13 -21.47
CA ASN A 179 -17.86 -3.39 -22.08
C ASN A 179 -19.10 -4.24 -22.45
N ALA A 180 -20.31 -3.75 -22.13
CA ALA A 180 -21.60 -4.32 -22.53
C ALA A 180 -21.72 -5.83 -22.28
N LEU A 181 -21.08 -6.33 -21.22
CA LEU A 181 -21.19 -7.75 -20.87
C LEU A 181 -22.62 -8.04 -20.44
N GLU A 182 -23.25 -8.97 -21.15
CA GLU A 182 -24.60 -9.43 -20.84
C GLU A 182 -24.60 -10.16 -19.49
N ARG A 183 -25.53 -9.78 -18.62
CA ARG A 183 -25.76 -10.43 -17.33
C ARG A 183 -27.18 -10.99 -17.32
N THR A 184 -27.27 -12.28 -17.54
CA THR A 184 -28.55 -12.97 -17.51
C THR A 184 -28.86 -13.43 -16.09
N LEU A 185 -29.99 -12.96 -15.56
CA LEU A 185 -30.55 -13.46 -14.30
C LEU A 185 -31.64 -14.48 -14.67
N PRO A 186 -31.60 -15.70 -14.13
CA PRO A 186 -32.67 -16.65 -14.32
C PRO A 186 -33.95 -16.12 -13.64
N PRO A 187 -35.12 -16.36 -14.20
CA PRO A 187 -36.39 -15.99 -13.57
C PRO A 187 -36.52 -16.67 -12.20
N GLU A 188 -37.12 -15.97 -11.23
CA GLU A 188 -37.30 -16.44 -9.86
C GLU A 188 -37.87 -17.84 -9.73
N SER A 189 -38.75 -18.23 -10.64
CA SER A 189 -39.35 -19.56 -10.70
C SER A 189 -38.34 -20.71 -10.96
N ARG A 190 -37.14 -20.41 -11.47
CA ARG A 190 -36.09 -21.41 -11.69
C ARG A 190 -35.19 -21.62 -10.49
N TRP A 191 -35.26 -20.77 -9.46
CA TRP A 191 -34.42 -20.89 -8.26
C TRP A 191 -34.93 -21.97 -7.28
N THR A 192 -36.10 -22.54 -7.49
CA THR A 192 -36.67 -23.57 -6.62
C THR A 192 -35.91 -24.91 -6.61
N GLY A 193 -34.89 -25.06 -7.46
CA GLY A 193 -34.04 -26.25 -7.51
C GLY A 193 -32.71 -26.16 -6.74
N TRP A 194 -32.39 -25.01 -6.19
CA TRP A 194 -31.28 -24.90 -5.26
C TRP A 194 -31.79 -25.17 -3.84
N THR A 195 -32.12 -26.41 -3.57
CA THR A 195 -32.17 -26.84 -2.18
C THR A 195 -30.80 -26.55 -1.60
N THR A 196 -30.72 -25.56 -0.73
CA THR A 196 -29.60 -25.35 0.15
C THR A 196 -29.25 -26.73 0.71
N PRO A 197 -28.08 -27.32 0.37
CA PRO A 197 -27.71 -28.57 1.00
C PRO A 197 -27.71 -28.32 2.50
N PRO A 198 -28.38 -29.19 3.30
CA PRO A 198 -28.50 -28.98 4.73
C PRO A 198 -27.11 -28.68 5.27
N SER A 199 -26.98 -27.56 5.90
CA SER A 199 -25.82 -26.99 6.65
C SER A 199 -24.64 -27.97 6.78
N ARG A 200 -23.96 -28.28 5.70
CA ARG A 200 -22.59 -28.78 5.80
C ARG A 200 -21.80 -27.56 6.24
N ARG A 201 -21.37 -27.57 7.48
CA ARG A 201 -20.40 -26.66 8.04
C ARG A 201 -19.36 -26.42 6.94
N PHE A 202 -19.23 -25.17 6.51
CA PHE A 202 -18.31 -24.78 5.46
C PHE A 202 -16.86 -25.05 5.93
N SER A 203 -16.48 -26.30 5.80
CA SER A 203 -15.09 -26.71 5.74
C SER A 203 -14.69 -26.53 4.29
N THR A 204 -13.92 -25.48 4.04
CA THR A 204 -13.31 -25.13 2.76
C THR A 204 -14.30 -24.49 1.77
N ALA A 205 -14.29 -23.16 1.71
CA ALA A 205 -14.97 -22.40 0.66
C ALA A 205 -14.71 -23.06 -0.71
N ARG A 206 -15.78 -23.43 -1.42
CA ARG A 206 -15.66 -24.00 -2.76
C ARG A 206 -15.15 -22.93 -3.71
N MET A 207 -13.85 -22.74 -3.72
CA MET A 207 -13.15 -22.00 -4.72
C MET A 207 -12.71 -22.95 -5.82
N ALA A 208 -13.24 -22.79 -7.01
CA ALA A 208 -12.75 -23.48 -8.18
C ALA A 208 -12.06 -22.45 -9.08
N GLN A 209 -10.80 -22.71 -9.38
CA GLN A 209 -10.10 -21.97 -10.41
C GLN A 209 -10.73 -22.31 -11.75
N ILE A 210 -10.99 -21.30 -12.58
CA ILE A 210 -11.40 -21.49 -13.96
C ILE A 210 -10.13 -21.73 -14.75
N PRO A 211 -9.97 -22.88 -15.44
CA PRO A 211 -8.84 -23.08 -16.34
C PRO A 211 -8.87 -22.01 -17.43
N GLY A 212 -7.68 -21.49 -17.76
CA GLY A 212 -7.49 -20.49 -18.80
C GLY A 212 -7.61 -21.09 -20.20
#